data_d571fcb0efeb7e15991946946102c9f3
#
_entry.id   d571fcb0efeb7e15991946946102c9f3
#
_cell.length_a   1.000
_cell.length_b   1.000
_cell.length_c   1.000
_cell.angle_alpha   90.00
_cell.angle_beta   90.00
_cell.angle_gamma   90.00
#
_symmetry.space_group_name_H-M   'P 1'
#
loop_
_entity.id
_entity.type
_entity.pdbx_description
1 polymer ?
#
loop_
_entity_poly.entity_id
_entity_poly.type
_entity_poly.pdbx_seq_one_letter_code
_entity_poly.pdbx_strand_id
1 'polypeptide(L)'
;MKKTLIGIISILVILGLYTFLINPSGFKVAETQIKKEGLPDGLTNLKIMQFGDLLINDDTDIKRLEKVVKEINDINPEVVIFNGDIFNSKKSISQENIKKVSKLFKKIDCKLYKYAVIGDNDSKNLNEFYKVMEEGDFKVLDNESVYLFYKDVKPIKITGLSNLDNVNSALTMQDNLETALNIVVSHFPDYVSYVKSSDADVFLAGHSLHGQINVPFVGGVIKKEWAKKYINSYYNVDGINLYITGGIGTENGHFRFLNKPEINLYKLSK
;
A
#
# COMPACT_ATOMS: atom_id res chain seq x y z
N MET A 1 -41.57 8.51 -23.39
CA MET A 1 -41.33 7.32 -22.57
C MET A 1 -40.29 6.34 -23.18
N LYS A 2 -40.46 5.75 -24.39
CA LYS A 2 -39.47 4.80 -24.96
C LYS A 2 -38.05 5.38 -25.13
N LYS A 3 -37.93 6.61 -25.65
CA LYS A 3 -36.60 7.29 -25.79
C LYS A 3 -35.92 7.55 -24.46
N THR A 4 -36.69 7.95 -23.43
CA THR A 4 -36.15 8.17 -22.08
C THR A 4 -35.68 6.84 -21.45
N LEU A 5 -36.43 5.76 -21.61
CA LEU A 5 -36.05 4.44 -21.13
C LEU A 5 -34.78 3.93 -21.81
N ILE A 6 -34.67 4.08 -23.13
CA ILE A 6 -33.45 3.72 -23.88
C ILE A 6 -32.26 4.53 -23.37
N GLY A 7 -32.42 5.84 -23.13
CA GLY A 7 -31.37 6.68 -22.57
C GLY A 7 -30.89 6.19 -21.19
N ILE A 8 -31.81 5.85 -20.29
CA ILE A 8 -31.47 5.30 -18.98
C ILE A 8 -30.70 3.97 -19.09
N ILE A 9 -31.20 3.05 -19.94
CA ILE A 9 -30.52 1.76 -20.17
C ILE A 9 -29.11 1.96 -20.72
N SER A 10 -28.93 2.88 -21.69
CA SER A 10 -27.62 3.19 -22.23
C SER A 10 -26.64 3.70 -21.18
N ILE A 11 -27.09 4.60 -20.28
CA ILE A 11 -26.29 5.11 -19.18
C ILE A 11 -25.88 3.96 -18.24
N LEU A 12 -26.81 3.09 -17.86
CA LEU A 12 -26.51 1.94 -16.98
C LEU A 12 -25.50 0.97 -17.62
N VAL A 13 -25.61 0.72 -18.92
CA VAL A 13 -24.65 -0.11 -19.66
C VAL A 13 -23.26 0.53 -19.66
N ILE A 14 -23.16 1.85 -19.93
CA ILE A 14 -21.89 2.58 -19.92
C ILE A 14 -21.27 2.55 -18.52
N LEU A 15 -22.04 2.79 -17.48
CA LEU A 15 -21.57 2.70 -16.10
C LEU A 15 -21.11 1.28 -15.74
N GLY A 16 -21.83 0.25 -16.21
CA GLY A 16 -21.40 -1.14 -16.04
C GLY A 16 -20.06 -1.41 -16.74
N LEU A 17 -19.92 -1.07 -18.02
CA LEU A 17 -18.66 -1.23 -18.75
C LEU A 17 -17.51 -0.47 -18.08
N TYR A 18 -17.74 0.75 -17.63
CA TYR A 18 -16.76 1.53 -16.86
C TYR A 18 -16.34 0.81 -15.59
N THR A 19 -17.28 0.31 -14.80
CA THR A 19 -17.03 -0.32 -13.49
C THR A 19 -16.28 -1.63 -13.61
N PHE A 20 -16.62 -2.46 -14.59
CA PHE A 20 -16.09 -3.82 -14.70
C PHE A 20 -14.90 -3.96 -15.65
N LEU A 21 -14.77 -3.09 -16.64
CA LEU A 21 -13.73 -3.22 -17.66
C LEU A 21 -12.71 -2.09 -17.64
N ILE A 22 -13.15 -0.83 -17.50
CA ILE A 22 -12.26 0.32 -17.68
C ILE A 22 -11.55 0.67 -16.37
N ASN A 23 -12.32 0.86 -15.30
CA ASN A 23 -11.77 1.38 -14.05
C ASN A 23 -10.78 0.41 -13.37
N PRO A 24 -11.00 -0.92 -13.32
CA PRO A 24 -10.05 -1.86 -12.75
C PRO A 24 -8.87 -2.23 -13.67
N SER A 25 -8.88 -1.85 -14.95
CA SER A 25 -7.94 -2.37 -15.97
C SER A 25 -6.54 -1.72 -15.95
N GLY A 26 -6.31 -0.70 -15.16
CA GLY A 26 -5.02 -0.02 -15.09
C GLY A 26 -4.73 0.40 -13.67
N PHE A 27 -3.69 1.21 -13.49
CA PHE A 27 -3.39 1.90 -12.23
C PHE A 27 -2.88 3.32 -12.52
N LYS A 28 -2.79 4.13 -11.48
CA LYS A 28 -2.14 5.44 -11.50
C LYS A 28 -0.99 5.46 -10.50
N VAL A 29 -0.03 6.35 -10.70
CA VAL A 29 0.94 6.75 -9.68
C VAL A 29 0.36 7.97 -8.97
N ALA A 30 0.09 7.84 -7.68
CA ALA A 30 -0.36 8.94 -6.83
C ALA A 30 0.87 9.57 -6.17
N GLU A 31 1.27 10.76 -6.61
CA GLU A 31 2.39 11.47 -6.03
C GLU A 31 1.95 12.35 -4.86
N THR A 32 2.69 12.30 -3.75
CA THR A 32 2.44 13.09 -2.55
C THR A 32 3.77 13.59 -1.97
N GLN A 33 3.80 14.86 -1.57
CA GLN A 33 4.91 15.39 -0.79
C GLN A 33 4.65 15.18 0.71
N ILE A 34 5.57 14.50 1.39
CA ILE A 34 5.60 14.41 2.85
C ILE A 34 6.46 15.56 3.35
N LYS A 35 5.80 16.54 3.98
CA LYS A 35 6.47 17.70 4.57
C LYS A 35 6.84 17.41 6.02
N LYS A 36 8.10 17.68 6.39
CA LYS A 36 8.60 17.60 7.77
C LYS A 36 9.48 18.81 8.06
N GLU A 37 9.04 19.67 8.96
CA GLU A 37 9.84 20.78 9.44
C GLU A 37 11.14 20.25 10.08
N GLY A 38 12.26 20.89 9.76
CA GLY A 38 13.57 20.46 10.25
C GLY A 38 14.14 19.22 9.55
N LEU A 39 13.52 18.75 8.45
CA LEU A 39 14.08 17.64 7.68
C LEU A 39 15.49 17.98 7.16
N PRO A 40 16.51 17.14 7.39
CA PRO A 40 17.86 17.34 6.87
C PRO A 40 17.90 17.46 5.34
N ASP A 41 18.79 18.30 4.81
CA ASP A 41 18.95 18.51 3.38
C ASP A 41 19.24 17.23 2.61
N GLY A 42 20.03 16.32 3.20
CA GLY A 42 20.37 15.04 2.62
C GLY A 42 19.15 14.13 2.34
N LEU A 43 18.05 14.32 3.09
CA LEU A 43 16.81 13.55 2.94
C LEU A 43 15.77 14.22 2.03
N THR A 44 15.99 15.48 1.62
CA THR A 44 15.08 16.17 0.70
C THR A 44 15.05 15.49 -0.66
N ASN A 45 13.85 15.34 -1.22
CA ASN A 45 13.56 14.60 -2.47
C ASN A 45 13.81 13.09 -2.41
N LEU A 46 14.06 12.49 -1.22
CA LEU A 46 14.07 11.03 -1.08
C LEU A 46 12.70 10.48 -1.49
N LYS A 47 12.70 9.49 -2.39
CA LYS A 47 11.50 8.87 -2.92
C LYS A 47 11.22 7.55 -2.20
N ILE A 48 10.01 7.42 -1.70
CA ILE A 48 9.49 6.18 -1.13
C ILE A 48 8.34 5.73 -2.01
N MET A 49 8.43 4.53 -2.58
CA MET A 49 7.36 3.91 -3.36
C MET A 49 6.61 2.92 -2.48
N GLN A 50 5.29 3.10 -2.36
CA GLN A 50 4.39 2.18 -1.66
C GLN A 50 3.45 1.51 -2.65
N PHE A 51 3.30 0.19 -2.53
CA PHE A 51 2.31 -0.59 -3.25
C PHE A 51 1.85 -1.78 -2.42
N GLY A 52 0.69 -2.35 -2.73
CA GLY A 52 0.15 -3.49 -2.00
C GLY A 52 -1.24 -3.86 -2.49
N ASP A 53 -1.93 -4.73 -1.73
CA ASP A 53 -3.26 -5.21 -2.08
C ASP A 53 -3.33 -5.69 -3.54
N LEU A 54 -2.37 -6.55 -3.93
CA LEU A 54 -2.33 -7.11 -5.29
C LEU A 54 -3.49 -8.06 -5.50
N LEU A 55 -3.86 -8.83 -4.47
CA LEU A 55 -4.99 -9.75 -4.43
C LEU A 55 -5.06 -10.63 -5.69
N ILE A 56 -3.91 -11.19 -6.07
CA ILE A 56 -3.75 -11.94 -7.31
C ILE A 56 -4.67 -13.14 -7.32
N ASN A 57 -5.48 -13.25 -8.37
CA ASN A 57 -6.40 -14.34 -8.63
C ASN A 57 -6.00 -15.16 -9.85
N ASP A 58 -5.45 -14.50 -10.87
CA ASP A 58 -5.21 -15.08 -12.19
C ASP A 58 -4.06 -14.38 -12.95
N ASP A 59 -3.80 -14.85 -14.17
CA ASP A 59 -2.74 -14.30 -15.02
C ASP A 59 -2.98 -12.83 -15.43
N THR A 60 -4.21 -12.33 -15.39
CA THR A 60 -4.51 -10.91 -15.69
C THR A 60 -3.94 -10.01 -14.60
N ASP A 61 -4.08 -10.42 -13.33
CA ASP A 61 -3.51 -9.72 -12.19
C ASP A 61 -1.97 -9.77 -12.23
N ILE A 62 -1.39 -10.91 -12.63
CA ILE A 62 0.07 -11.05 -12.80
C ILE A 62 0.58 -10.10 -13.91
N LYS A 63 -0.10 -9.99 -15.04
CA LYS A 63 0.24 -9.02 -16.09
C LYS A 63 0.13 -7.56 -15.61
N ARG A 64 -0.77 -7.28 -14.67
CA ARG A 64 -0.85 -5.96 -14.03
C ARG A 64 0.35 -5.73 -13.14
N LEU A 65 0.76 -6.72 -12.35
CA LEU A 65 1.97 -6.66 -11.52
C LEU A 65 3.23 -6.42 -12.39
N GLU A 66 3.35 -7.02 -13.57
CA GLU A 66 4.46 -6.74 -14.50
C GLU A 66 4.57 -5.24 -14.85
N LYS A 67 3.43 -4.60 -15.10
CA LYS A 67 3.38 -3.16 -15.37
C LYS A 67 3.74 -2.33 -14.14
N VAL A 68 3.29 -2.75 -12.96
CA VAL A 68 3.64 -2.11 -11.69
C VAL A 68 5.14 -2.19 -11.44
N VAL A 69 5.75 -3.35 -11.63
CA VAL A 69 7.21 -3.55 -11.49
C VAL A 69 7.97 -2.65 -12.45
N LYS A 70 7.54 -2.58 -13.72
CA LYS A 70 8.15 -1.69 -14.69
C LYS A 70 8.09 -0.22 -14.24
N GLU A 71 6.93 0.24 -13.79
CA GLU A 71 6.73 1.62 -13.35
C GLU A 71 7.59 1.96 -12.11
N ILE A 72 7.68 1.04 -11.13
CA ILE A 72 8.56 1.21 -9.96
C ILE A 72 10.01 1.38 -10.42
N ASN A 73 10.48 0.53 -11.33
CA ASN A 73 11.85 0.58 -11.83
C ASN A 73 12.12 1.85 -12.65
N ASP A 74 11.17 2.30 -13.48
CA ASP A 74 11.27 3.56 -14.25
C ASP A 74 11.37 4.79 -13.32
N ILE A 75 10.65 4.79 -12.16
CA ILE A 75 10.72 5.84 -11.14
C ILE A 75 12.05 5.81 -10.38
N ASN A 76 12.65 4.62 -10.22
CA ASN A 76 13.90 4.39 -9.50
C ASN A 76 13.90 5.04 -8.09
N PRO A 77 13.04 4.58 -7.15
CA PRO A 77 12.94 5.13 -5.81
C PRO A 77 14.14 4.75 -4.94
N GLU A 78 14.34 5.47 -3.83
CA GLU A 78 15.30 5.09 -2.80
C GLU A 78 14.80 3.88 -1.99
N VAL A 79 13.51 3.86 -1.66
CA VAL A 79 12.88 2.82 -0.83
C VAL A 79 11.62 2.31 -1.50
N VAL A 80 11.41 0.99 -1.45
CA VAL A 80 10.15 0.35 -1.85
C VAL A 80 9.51 -0.28 -0.63
N ILE A 81 8.22 -0.03 -0.42
CA ILE A 81 7.41 -0.60 0.67
C ILE A 81 6.25 -1.38 0.06
N PHE A 82 6.19 -2.67 0.39
CA PHE A 82 5.06 -3.53 0.06
C PHE A 82 4.11 -3.64 1.27
N ASN A 83 2.86 -3.22 1.10
CA ASN A 83 1.87 -3.14 2.19
C ASN A 83 1.09 -4.43 2.43
N GLY A 84 1.52 -5.55 1.88
CA GLY A 84 0.83 -6.83 2.08
C GLY A 84 -0.24 -7.14 1.04
N ASP A 85 -0.85 -8.32 1.20
CA ASP A 85 -1.90 -8.89 0.36
C ASP A 85 -1.44 -9.19 -1.08
N ILE A 86 -0.52 -10.17 -1.22
CA ILE A 86 -0.06 -10.65 -2.53
C ILE A 86 -1.18 -11.39 -3.24
N PHE A 87 -1.73 -12.42 -2.60
CA PHE A 87 -2.70 -13.33 -3.18
C PHE A 87 -4.06 -13.20 -2.49
N ASN A 88 -5.13 -13.42 -3.24
CA ASN A 88 -6.46 -13.51 -2.64
C ASN A 88 -6.63 -14.87 -1.93
N SER A 89 -6.67 -14.85 -0.61
CA SER A 89 -6.75 -16.07 0.23
C SER A 89 -8.05 -16.87 0.07
N LYS A 90 -9.06 -16.31 -0.61
CA LYS A 90 -10.32 -17.01 -0.92
C LYS A 90 -10.20 -17.96 -2.11
N LYS A 91 -9.04 -17.96 -2.79
CA LYS A 91 -8.76 -18.82 -3.94
C LYS A 91 -7.51 -19.66 -3.68
N SER A 92 -7.48 -20.86 -4.28
CA SER A 92 -6.27 -21.68 -4.26
C SER A 92 -5.19 -21.03 -5.14
N ILE A 93 -3.97 -20.94 -4.60
CA ILE A 93 -2.82 -20.36 -5.27
C ILE A 93 -2.04 -21.50 -5.93
N SER A 94 -1.82 -21.44 -7.24
CA SER A 94 -1.00 -22.41 -7.93
C SER A 94 0.49 -22.16 -7.68
N GLN A 95 1.29 -23.23 -7.60
CA GLN A 95 2.76 -23.11 -7.48
C GLN A 95 3.38 -22.36 -8.68
N GLU A 96 2.75 -22.44 -9.84
CA GLU A 96 3.16 -21.68 -11.02
C GLU A 96 2.99 -20.18 -10.81
N ASN A 97 1.85 -19.75 -10.24
CA ASN A 97 1.60 -18.34 -9.96
C ASN A 97 2.52 -17.80 -8.88
N ILE A 98 2.79 -18.57 -7.81
CA ILE A 98 3.78 -18.20 -6.80
C ILE A 98 5.13 -17.94 -7.46
N LYS A 99 5.60 -18.87 -8.30
CA LYS A 99 6.88 -18.74 -9.01
C LYS A 99 6.92 -17.55 -9.98
N LYS A 100 5.81 -17.25 -10.68
CA LYS A 100 5.71 -16.07 -11.55
C LYS A 100 5.82 -14.78 -10.73
N VAL A 101 5.09 -14.71 -9.63
CA VAL A 101 5.06 -13.54 -8.74
C VAL A 101 6.42 -13.32 -8.07
N SER A 102 7.05 -14.37 -7.51
CA SER A 102 8.40 -14.28 -6.96
C SER A 102 9.41 -13.71 -7.95
N LYS A 103 9.37 -14.19 -9.22
CA LYS A 103 10.23 -13.66 -10.28
C LYS A 103 10.00 -12.18 -10.57
N LEU A 104 8.74 -11.70 -10.43
CA LEU A 104 8.42 -10.29 -10.61
C LEU A 104 8.90 -9.45 -9.43
N PHE A 105 8.70 -9.91 -8.19
CA PHE A 105 9.24 -9.26 -7.01
C PHE A 105 10.76 -9.15 -7.06
N LYS A 106 11.45 -10.20 -7.54
CA LYS A 106 12.91 -10.18 -7.75
C LYS A 106 13.36 -9.12 -8.76
N LYS A 107 12.50 -8.75 -9.72
CA LYS A 107 12.80 -7.70 -10.71
C LYS A 107 12.56 -6.27 -10.19
N ILE A 108 11.93 -6.12 -9.03
CA ILE A 108 11.75 -4.79 -8.43
C ILE A 108 13.12 -4.29 -7.98
N ASP A 109 13.51 -3.13 -8.51
CA ASP A 109 14.76 -2.47 -8.21
C ASP A 109 14.51 -1.16 -7.44
N CYS A 110 15.43 -0.84 -6.53
CA CYS A 110 15.45 0.41 -5.78
C CYS A 110 16.89 0.70 -5.33
N LYS A 111 17.16 1.96 -4.95
CA LYS A 111 18.53 2.39 -4.63
C LYS A 111 19.03 1.89 -3.28
N LEU A 112 18.12 1.65 -2.30
CA LEU A 112 18.52 1.33 -0.93
C LEU A 112 17.88 0.04 -0.43
N TYR A 113 16.60 0.07 -0.06
CA TYR A 113 15.97 -1.05 0.64
C TYR A 113 14.54 -1.32 0.17
N LYS A 114 14.17 -2.59 0.26
CA LYS A 114 12.81 -3.09 0.06
C LYS A 114 12.27 -3.62 1.38
N TYR A 115 11.14 -3.08 1.82
CA TYR A 115 10.46 -3.50 3.05
C TYR A 115 9.07 -4.01 2.75
N ALA A 116 8.57 -4.90 3.60
CA ALA A 116 7.21 -5.42 3.50
C ALA A 116 6.56 -5.56 4.88
N VAL A 117 5.25 -5.46 4.93
CA VAL A 117 4.42 -5.84 6.07
C VAL A 117 3.41 -6.89 5.65
N ILE A 118 2.92 -7.68 6.61
CA ILE A 118 2.00 -8.80 6.38
C ILE A 118 0.57 -8.28 6.31
N GLY A 119 -0.20 -8.70 5.28
CA GLY A 119 -1.62 -8.45 5.16
C GLY A 119 -2.48 -9.60 5.71
N ASP A 120 -3.81 -9.41 5.75
CA ASP A 120 -4.74 -10.43 6.25
C ASP A 120 -4.88 -11.64 5.33
N ASN A 121 -4.72 -11.45 4.03
CA ASN A 121 -4.66 -12.55 3.08
C ASN A 121 -3.32 -13.30 3.16
N ASP A 122 -2.21 -12.58 3.40
CA ASP A 122 -0.87 -13.17 3.57
C ASP A 122 -0.81 -14.01 4.84
N SER A 123 -1.45 -13.58 5.92
CA SER A 123 -1.47 -14.30 7.20
C SER A 123 -2.06 -15.72 7.09
N LYS A 124 -2.89 -15.95 6.08
CA LYS A 124 -3.46 -17.26 5.76
C LYS A 124 -2.57 -18.11 4.85
N ASN A 125 -1.52 -17.52 4.29
CA ASN A 125 -0.59 -18.11 3.33
C ASN A 125 0.85 -17.64 3.62
N LEU A 126 1.26 -17.69 4.89
CA LEU A 126 2.54 -17.13 5.36
C LEU A 126 3.76 -17.72 4.65
N ASN A 127 3.76 -19.03 4.39
CA ASN A 127 4.89 -19.69 3.71
C ASN A 127 5.10 -19.13 2.30
N GLU A 128 4.02 -18.96 1.57
CA GLU A 128 4.03 -18.38 0.22
C GLU A 128 4.44 -16.91 0.24
N PHE A 129 3.94 -16.15 1.22
CA PHE A 129 4.33 -14.76 1.43
C PHE A 129 5.83 -14.63 1.69
N TYR A 130 6.36 -15.33 2.71
CA TYR A 130 7.78 -15.26 3.04
C TYR A 130 8.67 -15.73 1.87
N LYS A 131 8.26 -16.76 1.13
CA LYS A 131 8.98 -17.20 -0.06
C LYS A 131 9.07 -16.10 -1.12
N VAL A 132 7.97 -15.39 -1.39
CA VAL A 132 7.97 -14.28 -2.37
C VAL A 132 8.83 -13.12 -1.86
N MET A 133 8.77 -12.79 -0.57
CA MET A 133 9.56 -11.72 0.03
C MET A 133 11.06 -12.05 -0.01
N GLU A 134 11.44 -13.24 0.38
CA GLU A 134 12.84 -13.71 0.36
C GLU A 134 13.41 -13.71 -1.06
N GLU A 135 12.72 -14.32 -2.02
CA GLU A 135 13.15 -14.33 -3.43
C GLU A 135 13.22 -12.92 -4.03
N GLY A 136 12.39 -11.98 -3.53
CA GLY A 136 12.34 -10.57 -3.93
C GLY A 136 13.33 -9.67 -3.22
N ASP A 137 14.11 -10.16 -2.26
CA ASP A 137 15.01 -9.39 -1.38
C ASP A 137 14.25 -8.31 -0.56
N PHE A 138 13.02 -8.59 -0.15
CA PHE A 138 12.26 -7.73 0.76
C PHE A 138 12.50 -8.13 2.21
N LYS A 139 12.90 -7.18 3.05
CA LYS A 139 12.90 -7.38 4.50
C LYS A 139 11.48 -7.22 5.04
N VAL A 140 10.92 -8.28 5.61
CA VAL A 140 9.62 -8.24 6.30
C VAL A 140 9.80 -7.61 7.67
N LEU A 141 9.03 -6.56 7.95
CA LEU A 141 8.98 -5.87 9.24
C LEU A 141 7.75 -6.36 10.01
N ASP A 142 7.91 -7.45 10.74
CA ASP A 142 6.86 -8.04 11.57
C ASP A 142 6.96 -7.55 13.01
N ASN A 143 6.29 -6.45 13.33
CA ASN A 143 6.42 -5.71 14.58
C ASN A 143 7.89 -5.37 14.89
N GLU A 144 8.60 -4.93 13.87
CA GLU A 144 10.04 -4.60 13.91
C GLU A 144 10.28 -3.19 13.38
N SER A 145 11.30 -2.54 13.93
CA SER A 145 11.81 -1.25 13.44
C SER A 145 13.20 -1.37 12.84
N VAL A 146 13.46 -0.53 11.86
CA VAL A 146 14.79 -0.36 11.23
C VAL A 146 15.15 1.11 11.12
N TYR A 147 16.46 1.41 11.09
CA TYR A 147 16.98 2.73 10.79
C TYR A 147 17.54 2.78 9.37
N LEU A 148 17.06 3.74 8.60
CA LEU A 148 17.54 4.06 7.26
C LEU A 148 18.45 5.29 7.34
N PHE A 149 19.76 5.10 7.19
CA PHE A 149 20.74 6.18 7.06
C PHE A 149 20.92 6.52 5.58
N TYR A 150 20.74 7.80 5.22
CA TYR A 150 20.93 8.26 3.84
C TYR A 150 21.36 9.73 3.83
N LYS A 151 22.60 9.98 3.41
CA LYS A 151 23.18 11.31 3.24
C LYS A 151 23.06 12.24 4.45
N ASP A 152 22.77 11.69 5.63
CA ASP A 152 22.69 12.42 6.90
C ASP A 152 22.96 11.49 8.07
N VAL A 153 23.31 12.08 9.23
CA VAL A 153 23.56 11.34 10.47
C VAL A 153 22.27 10.98 11.21
N LYS A 154 21.19 11.75 10.99
CA LYS A 154 19.87 11.46 11.55
C LYS A 154 19.11 10.55 10.60
N PRO A 155 18.82 9.28 10.98
CA PRO A 155 18.14 8.35 10.12
C PRO A 155 16.62 8.60 10.04
N ILE A 156 16.00 7.97 9.05
CA ILE A 156 14.57 7.71 9.04
C ILE A 156 14.35 6.40 9.80
N LYS A 157 13.48 6.40 10.81
CA LYS A 157 13.01 5.18 11.46
C LYS A 157 11.80 4.64 10.68
N ILE A 158 11.82 3.37 10.30
CA ILE A 158 10.70 2.69 9.66
C ILE A 158 10.29 1.52 10.54
N THR A 159 9.04 1.54 11.02
CA THR A 159 8.47 0.51 11.88
C THR A 159 7.35 -0.20 11.15
N GLY A 160 7.43 -1.53 10.98
CA GLY A 160 6.33 -2.34 10.48
C GLY A 160 5.43 -2.83 11.62
N LEU A 161 4.12 -2.66 11.48
CA LEU A 161 3.12 -3.21 12.40
C LEU A 161 2.27 -4.23 11.68
N SER A 162 2.47 -5.51 11.97
CA SER A 162 1.69 -6.63 11.42
C SER A 162 0.47 -6.99 12.27
N ASN A 163 0.58 -6.80 13.60
CA ASN A 163 -0.50 -7.04 14.56
C ASN A 163 -0.41 -6.07 15.74
N LEU A 164 -1.43 -6.08 16.64
CA LEU A 164 -1.50 -5.18 17.79
C LEU A 164 -0.87 -5.79 19.06
N ASP A 165 -0.37 -7.02 19.02
CA ASP A 165 0.14 -7.76 20.18
C ASP A 165 1.45 -7.13 20.57
N ASN A 166 2.08 -6.39 20.67
CA ASN A 166 3.38 -5.81 21.04
C ASN A 166 3.65 -4.46 20.33
N VAL A 167 2.60 -3.69 20.05
CA VAL A 167 2.74 -2.37 19.39
C VAL A 167 3.80 -1.50 20.12
N ASN A 168 3.75 -1.45 21.45
CA ASN A 168 4.68 -0.64 22.22
C ASN A 168 6.13 -1.09 22.05
N SER A 169 6.42 -2.39 22.01
CA SER A 169 7.78 -2.90 21.82
C SER A 169 8.28 -2.66 20.39
N ALA A 170 7.41 -2.72 19.40
CA ALA A 170 7.77 -2.40 18.02
C ALA A 170 8.12 -0.91 17.84
N LEU A 171 7.41 -0.01 18.54
CA LEU A 171 7.61 1.43 18.44
C LEU A 171 8.78 1.92 19.31
N THR A 172 9.04 1.27 20.45
CA THR A 172 10.14 1.60 21.37
C THR A 172 11.40 0.84 20.99
N MET A 173 12.21 1.39 20.10
CA MET A 173 13.61 0.95 20.04
C MET A 173 14.36 1.52 21.26
N GLN A 174 15.16 0.67 21.91
CA GLN A 174 15.85 1.01 23.18
C GLN A 174 17.03 1.98 23.01
N ASP A 175 17.32 2.41 21.82
CA ASP A 175 18.39 3.35 21.52
C ASP A 175 17.84 4.78 21.49
N ASN A 176 18.47 5.66 22.23
CA ASN A 176 18.19 7.10 22.26
C ASN A 176 18.64 7.81 20.97
N LEU A 177 18.46 7.18 19.79
CA LEU A 177 18.87 7.76 18.52
C LEU A 177 17.84 8.80 18.05
N GLU A 178 18.28 10.03 17.90
CA GLU A 178 17.46 11.10 17.34
C GLU A 178 17.22 10.83 15.83
N THR A 179 15.96 10.72 15.46
CA THR A 179 15.54 10.45 14.08
C THR A 179 15.11 11.71 13.35
N ALA A 180 15.31 11.75 12.03
CA ALA A 180 14.86 12.84 11.18
C ALA A 180 13.35 12.72 10.87
N LEU A 181 12.85 11.49 10.77
CA LEU A 181 11.46 11.17 10.43
C LEU A 181 11.12 9.77 10.94
N ASN A 182 9.95 9.63 11.56
CA ASN A 182 9.42 8.34 11.99
C ASN A 182 8.25 7.92 11.09
N ILE A 183 8.42 6.83 10.36
CA ILE A 183 7.41 6.24 9.48
C ILE A 183 6.95 4.93 10.09
N VAL A 184 5.66 4.80 10.34
CA VAL A 184 5.02 3.53 10.66
C VAL A 184 4.35 2.99 9.41
N VAL A 185 4.51 1.70 9.14
CA VAL A 185 3.91 0.99 8.02
C VAL A 185 3.05 -0.14 8.56
N SER A 186 1.81 -0.22 8.15
CA SER A 186 0.92 -1.34 8.47
C SER A 186 0.06 -1.67 7.26
N HIS A 187 -0.44 -2.91 7.21
CA HIS A 187 -1.50 -3.22 6.26
C HIS A 187 -2.78 -2.47 6.62
N PHE A 188 -3.10 -2.38 7.92
CA PHE A 188 -4.38 -1.92 8.46
C PHE A 188 -4.38 -0.44 8.82
N PRO A 189 -5.21 0.41 8.18
CA PRO A 189 -5.21 1.85 8.46
C PRO A 189 -5.76 2.19 9.86
N ASP A 190 -6.71 1.42 10.40
CA ASP A 190 -7.30 1.70 11.72
C ASP A 190 -6.27 1.50 12.87
N TYR A 191 -5.14 0.82 12.60
CA TYR A 191 -4.04 0.65 13.57
C TYR A 191 -3.38 1.97 13.97
N VAL A 192 -3.49 3.02 13.16
CA VAL A 192 -2.99 4.36 13.53
C VAL A 192 -3.56 4.83 14.86
N SER A 193 -4.78 4.42 15.24
CA SER A 193 -5.41 4.79 16.51
C SER A 193 -4.70 4.22 17.75
N TYR A 194 -3.76 3.29 17.56
CA TYR A 194 -2.95 2.68 18.64
C TYR A 194 -1.53 3.22 18.68
N VAL A 195 -1.18 4.15 17.79
CA VAL A 195 0.14 4.77 17.70
C VAL A 195 0.06 6.20 18.24
N LYS A 196 1.02 6.59 19.08
CA LYS A 196 1.10 7.97 19.60
C LYS A 196 1.84 8.87 18.61
N SER A 197 1.48 10.14 18.59
CA SER A 197 2.18 11.13 17.75
C SER A 197 3.64 11.36 18.12
N SER A 198 4.07 10.96 19.32
CA SER A 198 5.48 10.91 19.68
C SER A 198 6.28 9.83 18.95
N ASP A 199 5.61 8.80 18.45
CA ASP A 199 6.23 7.59 17.91
C ASP A 199 6.19 7.54 16.36
N ALA A 200 5.34 8.39 15.73
CA ALA A 200 5.20 8.45 14.29
C ALA A 200 4.86 9.86 13.79
N ASP A 201 5.54 10.32 12.76
CA ASP A 201 5.18 11.49 11.96
C ASP A 201 4.24 11.11 10.82
N VAL A 202 4.46 9.91 10.27
CA VAL A 202 3.79 9.38 9.09
C VAL A 202 3.35 7.95 9.34
N PHE A 203 2.15 7.62 8.90
CA PHE A 203 1.62 6.27 8.89
C PHE A 203 1.22 5.89 7.46
N LEU A 204 1.81 4.83 6.92
CA LEU A 204 1.51 4.31 5.58
C LEU A 204 0.69 3.03 5.70
N ALA A 205 -0.49 2.99 5.07
CA ALA A 205 -1.38 1.84 5.15
C ALA A 205 -1.93 1.43 3.78
N GLY A 206 -2.60 0.27 3.74
CA GLY A 206 -3.32 -0.27 2.59
C GLY A 206 -4.72 -0.74 2.96
N HIS A 207 -5.07 -1.97 2.57
CA HIS A 207 -6.23 -2.76 2.96
C HIS A 207 -7.60 -2.20 2.55
N SER A 208 -7.81 -0.89 2.68
CA SER A 208 -9.14 -0.27 2.49
C SER A 208 -9.66 -0.36 1.05
N LEU A 209 -8.76 -0.50 0.05
CA LEU A 209 -9.06 -0.35 -1.37
C LEU A 209 -9.84 0.94 -1.68
N HIS A 210 -9.75 1.97 -0.81
CA HIS A 210 -10.62 3.15 -0.80
C HIS A 210 -12.10 2.79 -0.91
N GLY A 211 -12.51 1.66 -0.28
CA GLY A 211 -13.87 1.13 -0.34
C GLY A 211 -14.25 0.50 -1.67
N GLN A 212 -13.31 0.25 -2.60
CA GLN A 212 -13.46 -0.36 -3.93
C GLN A 212 -14.49 0.33 -4.85
N ILE A 213 -15.62 0.79 -4.30
CA ILE A 213 -16.63 1.67 -4.91
C ILE A 213 -16.56 3.01 -4.17
N ASN A 214 -16.28 4.09 -4.88
CA ASN A 214 -16.26 5.42 -4.31
C ASN A 214 -17.40 6.25 -4.91
N VAL A 215 -18.34 6.68 -4.06
CA VAL A 215 -19.49 7.48 -4.49
C VAL A 215 -19.24 8.95 -4.13
N PRO A 216 -19.41 9.89 -5.08
CA PRO A 216 -19.25 11.30 -4.79
C PRO A 216 -20.06 11.73 -3.55
N PHE A 217 -19.43 12.51 -2.68
CA PHE A 217 -19.99 13.02 -1.41
C PHE A 217 -20.23 11.95 -0.31
N VAL A 218 -20.25 10.66 -0.64
CA VAL A 218 -20.39 9.55 0.32
C VAL A 218 -19.05 8.92 0.66
N GLY A 219 -18.14 8.84 -0.31
CA GLY A 219 -16.85 8.20 -0.16
C GLY A 219 -16.87 6.70 -0.46
N GLY A 220 -15.95 5.96 0.13
CA GLY A 220 -15.80 4.51 -0.04
C GLY A 220 -16.96 3.74 0.59
N VAL A 221 -17.59 2.86 -0.18
CA VAL A 221 -18.82 2.15 0.23
C VAL A 221 -18.51 0.84 0.95
N ILE A 222 -17.54 0.07 0.48
CA ILE A 222 -17.21 -1.23 1.07
C ILE A 222 -16.22 -0.99 2.22
N LYS A 223 -16.68 -1.27 3.45
CA LYS A 223 -15.88 -1.15 4.67
C LYS A 223 -15.41 -2.53 5.10
N LYS A 224 -14.11 -2.65 5.37
CA LYS A 224 -13.46 -3.88 5.83
C LYS A 224 -13.13 -3.76 7.32
N GLU A 225 -12.96 -4.88 8.00
CA GLU A 225 -12.42 -4.87 9.35
C GLU A 225 -11.04 -4.21 9.35
N TRP A 226 -10.71 -3.40 10.36
CA TRP A 226 -9.50 -2.58 10.46
C TRP A 226 -9.32 -1.50 9.36
N ALA A 227 -10.37 -1.26 8.55
CA ALA A 227 -10.50 -0.13 7.63
C ALA A 227 -11.95 0.42 7.66
N LYS A 228 -12.54 0.48 8.86
CA LYS A 228 -13.90 1.04 9.06
C LYS A 228 -13.86 2.54 9.29
N LYS A 229 -12.85 3.01 10.00
CA LYS A 229 -12.69 4.41 10.40
C LYS A 229 -11.96 5.21 9.32
N TYR A 230 -10.87 4.65 8.78
CA TYR A 230 -10.02 5.31 7.80
C TYR A 230 -10.02 4.54 6.47
N ILE A 231 -10.65 5.13 5.43
CA ILE A 231 -10.88 4.49 4.13
C ILE A 231 -10.22 5.26 2.99
N ASN A 232 -10.29 6.62 3.06
CA ASN A 232 -9.82 7.49 1.99
C ASN A 232 -8.30 7.67 2.04
N SER A 233 -7.74 8.26 1.01
CA SER A 233 -6.28 8.36 0.78
C SER A 233 -5.50 9.10 1.86
N TYR A 234 -6.11 10.00 2.63
CA TYR A 234 -5.40 10.82 3.61
C TYR A 234 -6.28 11.20 4.81
N TYR A 235 -5.65 11.18 5.98
CA TYR A 235 -6.18 11.75 7.24
C TYR A 235 -5.02 12.34 8.06
N ASN A 236 -5.31 13.31 8.91
CA ASN A 236 -4.47 13.67 10.04
C ASN A 236 -5.11 13.11 11.31
N VAL A 237 -4.39 12.25 12.01
CA VAL A 237 -4.90 11.56 13.21
C VAL A 237 -4.00 11.93 14.38
N ASP A 238 -4.46 12.83 15.24
CA ASP A 238 -3.75 13.29 16.43
C ASP A 238 -2.29 13.74 16.13
N GLY A 239 -2.09 14.39 14.97
CA GLY A 239 -0.79 14.87 14.52
C GLY A 239 -0.03 13.89 13.60
N ILE A 240 -0.45 12.64 13.48
CA ILE A 240 0.12 11.66 12.55
C ILE A 240 -0.51 11.84 11.17
N ASN A 241 0.31 11.95 10.14
CA ASN A 241 -0.14 12.00 8.75
C ASN A 241 -0.35 10.56 8.25
N LEU A 242 -1.61 10.11 8.20
CA LEU A 242 -2.00 8.80 7.68
C LEU A 242 -2.24 8.88 6.17
N TYR A 243 -1.45 8.13 5.40
CA TYR A 243 -1.64 7.92 3.96
C TYR A 243 -2.06 6.48 3.71
N ILE A 244 -3.11 6.29 2.93
CA ILE A 244 -3.68 4.97 2.62
C ILE A 244 -3.62 4.77 1.10
N THR A 245 -3.01 3.68 0.66
CA THR A 245 -3.04 3.32 -0.77
C THR A 245 -4.37 2.67 -1.15
N GLY A 246 -4.85 2.99 -2.34
CA GLY A 246 -6.05 2.35 -2.91
C GLY A 246 -5.81 0.93 -3.40
N GLY A 247 -4.56 0.45 -3.37
CA GLY A 247 -4.18 -0.90 -3.78
C GLY A 247 -4.35 -1.18 -5.27
N ILE A 248 -3.83 -2.30 -5.73
CA ILE A 248 -3.77 -2.69 -7.15
C ILE A 248 -4.90 -3.65 -7.53
N GLY A 249 -5.22 -4.60 -6.66
CA GLY A 249 -6.19 -5.67 -6.91
C GLY A 249 -7.63 -5.28 -6.70
N THR A 250 -8.48 -6.29 -6.67
CA THR A 250 -9.90 -6.19 -6.34
C THR A 250 -10.29 -7.35 -5.45
N GLU A 251 -11.13 -7.10 -4.47
CA GLU A 251 -11.70 -8.12 -3.62
C GLU A 251 -13.17 -8.40 -3.99
N ASN A 252 -13.62 -9.65 -3.80
CA ASN A 252 -15.02 -10.05 -4.07
C ASN A 252 -15.51 -9.78 -5.50
N GLY A 253 -14.63 -9.77 -6.49
CA GLY A 253 -14.97 -9.60 -7.89
C GLY A 253 -14.15 -8.50 -8.57
N HIS A 254 -14.02 -8.64 -9.90
CA HIS A 254 -13.20 -7.74 -10.71
C HIS A 254 -14.00 -6.48 -11.08
N PHE A 255 -14.16 -5.58 -10.11
CA PHE A 255 -14.83 -4.29 -10.32
C PHE A 255 -14.26 -3.20 -9.45
N ARG A 256 -14.26 -1.98 -9.96
CA ARG A 256 -14.02 -0.74 -9.20
C ARG A 256 -14.90 0.37 -9.79
N PHE A 257 -15.40 1.26 -8.96
CA PHE A 257 -16.17 2.41 -9.42
C PHE A 257 -15.63 3.71 -8.84
N LEU A 258 -15.28 4.66 -9.73
CA LEU A 258 -14.66 5.95 -9.42
C LEU A 258 -13.45 5.85 -8.45
N ASN A 259 -12.77 4.72 -8.50
CA ASN A 259 -11.66 4.37 -7.63
C ASN A 259 -10.65 3.52 -8.40
N LYS A 260 -9.80 4.20 -9.17
CA LYS A 260 -8.77 3.54 -9.98
C LYS A 260 -7.69 2.93 -9.08
N PRO A 261 -7.20 1.70 -9.37
CA PRO A 261 -6.03 1.15 -8.69
C PRO A 261 -4.86 2.12 -8.67
N GLU A 262 -4.03 2.07 -7.63
CA GLU A 262 -2.90 3.00 -7.51
C GLU A 262 -1.69 2.41 -6.80
N ILE A 263 -0.53 2.96 -7.12
CA ILE A 263 0.70 2.90 -6.34
C ILE A 263 1.04 4.33 -5.89
N ASN A 264 1.70 4.47 -4.75
CA ASN A 264 1.92 5.77 -4.14
C ASN A 264 3.41 6.13 -4.13
N LEU A 265 3.75 7.27 -4.70
CA LEU A 265 5.08 7.85 -4.67
C LEU A 265 5.12 9.01 -3.67
N TYR A 266 5.86 8.84 -2.59
CA TYR A 266 6.11 9.91 -1.62
C TYR A 266 7.47 10.54 -1.86
N LYS A 267 7.52 11.88 -1.82
CA LYS A 267 8.75 12.67 -1.90
C LYS A 267 8.90 13.47 -0.62
N LEU A 268 10.01 13.29 0.09
CA LEU A 268 10.25 14.03 1.33
C LEU A 268 10.60 15.48 1.01
N SER A 269 10.07 16.42 1.79
CA SER A 269 10.35 17.85 1.67
C SER A 269 10.37 18.56 3.03
N LYS A 270 10.96 19.73 3.08
CA LYS A 270 10.90 20.64 4.23
C LYS A 270 9.56 21.35 4.31
#